data_f321a75be43806336e591eb12e3849bc
#
_entry.id   f321a75be43806336e591eb12e3849bc
#
_cell.length_a   1.000
_cell.length_b   1.000
_cell.length_c   1.000
_cell.angle_alpha   90.00
_cell.angle_beta   90.00
_cell.angle_gamma   90.00
#
_symmetry.space_group_name_H-M   'P 1'
#
loop_
_entity.id
_entity.type
_entity.pdbx_description
1 polymer ?
#
loop_
_entity_poly.entity_id
_entity_poly.type
_entity_poly.pdbx_seq_one_letter_code
_entity_poly.pdbx_strand_id
1 'polypeptide(L)'
;GQYGVPKTTLEMGLKQAGFDVNPATLNYYSANKKEVGTLPASVQSTYKDFNDAAIVMFSRSGSEGSDEKTYGVDGDKHYLEFTDVEKQLIKHAKANFDKVILLVNSSNAMELSEVNAEKTKDNLGVDAILWIGHVGNDGAAAIGKILNGEVNPSGRTADTYAVDFTKDPTFTNFGSNGQNVDAQGNRLDTYIYEEGKDSAPYT
;
A
#
# COMPACT_ATOMS: atom_id res chain seq x y z
N GLY A 1 -19.47 3.75 17.42
CA GLY A 1 -18.50 4.64 18.03
C GLY A 1 -18.13 5.75 17.07
N GLN A 2 -17.94 6.97 17.55
CA GLN A 2 -17.42 8.07 16.73
C GLN A 2 -15.98 7.70 16.37
N TYR A 3 -15.72 7.43 15.10
CA TYR A 3 -14.38 7.37 14.58
C TYR A 3 -13.84 8.81 14.62
N GLY A 4 -13.00 9.09 15.61
CA GLY A 4 -12.38 10.41 15.74
C GLY A 4 -11.50 10.71 14.54
N VAL A 5 -11.47 11.98 14.12
CA VAL A 5 -10.46 12.47 13.16
C VAL A 5 -9.09 12.14 13.73
N PRO A 6 -8.12 11.63 12.94
CA PRO A 6 -6.77 11.41 13.41
C PRO A 6 -6.23 12.68 14.07
N LYS A 7 -5.68 12.56 15.28
CA LYS A 7 -5.09 13.71 16.00
C LYS A 7 -3.76 14.12 15.38
N THR A 8 -3.04 13.12 14.81
CA THR A 8 -1.76 13.35 14.15
C THR A 8 -1.84 12.79 12.72
N THR A 9 -1.80 13.66 11.73
CA THR A 9 -1.69 13.27 10.32
C THR A 9 -0.25 12.88 9.98
N LEU A 10 -0.03 12.19 8.86
CA LEU A 10 1.32 11.90 8.36
C LEU A 10 2.14 13.19 8.19
N GLU A 11 1.55 14.23 7.61
CA GLU A 11 2.18 15.56 7.51
C GLU A 11 2.64 16.09 8.87
N MET A 12 1.75 16.05 9.87
CA MET A 12 2.08 16.51 11.21
C MET A 12 3.20 15.70 11.84
N GLY A 13 3.17 14.37 11.69
CA GLY A 13 4.20 13.47 12.19
C GLY A 13 5.57 13.73 11.55
N LEU A 14 5.60 13.97 10.24
CA LEU A 14 6.82 14.33 9.52
C LEU A 14 7.37 15.68 9.98
N LYS A 15 6.52 16.72 10.09
CA LYS A 15 6.93 18.03 10.57
C LYS A 15 7.43 18.01 12.03
N GLN A 16 6.81 17.23 12.91
CA GLN A 16 7.27 17.03 14.28
C GLN A 16 8.67 16.37 14.34
N ALA A 17 8.99 15.54 13.36
CA ALA A 17 10.29 14.89 13.22
C ALA A 17 11.34 15.77 12.50
N GLY A 18 11.01 17.02 12.16
CA GLY A 18 11.91 17.99 11.56
C GLY A 18 11.96 17.98 10.03
N PHE A 19 11.03 17.30 9.36
CA PHE A 19 10.96 17.33 7.90
C PHE A 19 10.14 18.52 7.39
N ASP A 20 10.61 19.12 6.32
CA ASP A 20 9.83 20.04 5.51
C ASP A 20 9.01 19.24 4.49
N VAL A 21 7.70 19.37 4.55
CA VAL A 21 6.78 18.66 3.66
C VAL A 21 6.28 19.60 2.57
N ASN A 22 6.39 19.16 1.32
CA ASN A 22 6.02 19.98 0.16
C ASN A 22 4.53 20.38 0.17
N PRO A 23 4.22 21.67 0.39
CA PRO A 23 2.83 22.11 0.50
C PRO A 23 2.07 22.01 -0.83
N ALA A 24 2.75 22.12 -1.97
CA ALA A 24 2.11 22.01 -3.27
C ALA A 24 1.57 20.58 -3.50
N THR A 25 2.33 19.56 -3.09
CA THR A 25 1.90 18.15 -3.13
C THR A 25 0.70 17.92 -2.21
N LEU A 26 0.77 18.41 -0.97
CA LEU A 26 -0.32 18.26 0.00
C LEU A 26 -1.62 18.94 -0.49
N ASN A 27 -1.52 20.16 -0.98
CA ASN A 27 -2.65 20.91 -1.52
C ASN A 27 -3.26 20.20 -2.74
N TYR A 28 -2.42 19.64 -3.61
CA TYR A 28 -2.90 18.89 -4.77
C TYR A 28 -3.75 17.68 -4.34
N TYR A 29 -3.26 16.83 -3.43
CA TYR A 29 -4.01 15.67 -2.94
C TYR A 29 -5.23 16.05 -2.10
N SER A 30 -5.19 17.15 -1.36
CA SER A 30 -6.35 17.66 -0.62
C SER A 30 -7.49 18.11 -1.54
N ALA A 31 -7.14 18.69 -2.68
CA ALA A 31 -8.10 19.15 -3.69
C ALA A 31 -8.60 18.02 -4.60
N ASN A 32 -7.72 17.05 -4.91
CA ASN A 32 -7.98 15.98 -5.86
C ASN A 32 -7.97 14.64 -5.11
N LYS A 33 -9.10 14.24 -4.59
CA LYS A 33 -9.26 12.98 -3.81
C LYS A 33 -9.19 11.72 -4.69
N LYS A 34 -8.39 11.72 -5.73
CA LYS A 34 -8.23 10.60 -6.67
C LYS A 34 -6.77 10.20 -6.71
N GLU A 35 -6.53 8.93 -6.86
CA GLU A 35 -5.21 8.43 -7.20
C GLU A 35 -4.74 8.99 -8.53
N VAL A 36 -3.47 9.35 -8.60
CA VAL A 36 -2.83 9.87 -9.82
C VAL A 36 -1.47 9.23 -9.99
N GLY A 37 -1.18 8.76 -11.19
CA GLY A 37 0.12 8.17 -11.52
C GLY A 37 1.22 9.21 -11.73
N THR A 38 0.86 10.47 -11.97
CA THR A 38 1.80 11.57 -12.23
C THR A 38 1.22 12.87 -11.72
N LEU A 39 2.02 13.65 -11.00
CA LEU A 39 1.60 14.97 -10.54
C LEU A 39 1.79 16.02 -11.66
N PRO A 40 0.98 17.10 -11.67
CA PRO A 40 1.07 18.13 -12.70
C PRO A 40 2.38 18.93 -12.61
N ALA A 41 2.76 19.55 -13.72
CA ALA A 41 4.00 20.34 -13.83
C ALA A 41 4.11 21.46 -12.77
N SER A 42 2.99 22.05 -12.36
CA SER A 42 2.96 23.07 -11.31
C SER A 42 3.42 22.54 -9.94
N VAL A 43 3.14 21.26 -9.63
CA VAL A 43 3.64 20.59 -8.43
C VAL A 43 5.09 20.16 -8.65
N GLN A 44 5.40 19.56 -9.81
CA GLN A 44 6.75 19.10 -10.11
C GLN A 44 7.79 20.23 -10.05
N SER A 45 7.44 21.44 -10.43
CA SER A 45 8.33 22.60 -10.38
C SER A 45 8.83 22.95 -8.96
N THR A 46 8.14 22.48 -7.91
CA THR A 46 8.51 22.67 -6.51
C THR A 46 9.48 21.61 -5.99
N TYR A 47 9.69 20.50 -6.69
CA TYR A 47 10.51 19.39 -6.22
C TYR A 47 11.97 19.79 -5.94
N LYS A 48 12.50 20.77 -6.68
CA LYS A 48 13.86 21.29 -6.47
C LYS A 48 14.10 21.82 -5.05
N ASP A 49 13.04 22.26 -4.37
CA ASP A 49 13.08 22.84 -3.02
C ASP A 49 12.73 21.76 -1.95
N PHE A 50 12.29 20.57 -2.35
CA PHE A 50 11.87 19.45 -1.50
C PHE A 50 12.36 18.14 -2.12
N ASN A 51 13.66 17.96 -2.23
CA ASN A 51 14.27 16.91 -3.06
C ASN A 51 15.00 15.80 -2.29
N ASP A 52 14.99 15.80 -0.96
CA ASP A 52 15.70 14.80 -0.16
C ASP A 52 15.15 13.40 -0.36
N ALA A 53 13.82 13.26 -0.41
CA ALA A 53 13.14 11.99 -0.66
C ALA A 53 11.70 12.19 -1.13
N ALA A 54 11.19 11.24 -1.90
CA ALA A 54 9.76 11.05 -2.11
C ALA A 54 9.22 9.98 -1.16
N ILE A 55 8.16 10.30 -0.45
CA ILE A 55 7.37 9.32 0.33
C ILE A 55 6.11 9.01 -0.45
N VAL A 56 5.96 7.77 -0.85
CA VAL A 56 4.76 7.25 -1.52
C VAL A 56 4.02 6.37 -0.53
N MET A 57 2.72 6.56 -0.36
CA MET A 57 1.91 5.75 0.53
C MET A 57 0.75 5.11 -0.22
N PHE A 58 0.65 3.81 -0.13
CA PHE A 58 -0.48 3.04 -0.64
C PHE A 58 -1.28 2.43 0.49
N SER A 59 -2.58 2.40 0.29
CA SER A 59 -3.51 1.90 1.30
C SER A 59 -4.39 0.81 0.71
N ARG A 60 -4.70 -0.18 1.54
CA ARG A 60 -5.77 -1.13 1.28
C ARG A 60 -6.78 -1.02 2.41
N SER A 61 -8.02 -0.84 2.05
CA SER A 61 -9.11 -0.84 3.03
C SER A 61 -9.54 -2.28 3.34
N GLY A 62 -10.26 -2.42 4.40
CA GLY A 62 -10.92 -3.65 4.82
C GLY A 62 -11.85 -3.29 5.96
N SER A 63 -13.00 -3.94 6.04
CA SER A 63 -14.00 -3.62 7.04
C SER A 63 -14.71 -4.89 7.48
N GLU A 64 -15.05 -4.97 8.75
CA GLU A 64 -15.87 -6.05 9.29
C GLU A 64 -17.21 -6.15 8.53
N GLY A 65 -17.51 -7.35 8.06
CA GLY A 65 -18.72 -7.64 7.30
C GLY A 65 -18.73 -7.08 5.87
N SER A 66 -17.59 -6.61 5.37
CA SER A 66 -17.45 -6.05 4.03
C SER A 66 -16.11 -6.48 3.42
N ASP A 67 -16.08 -7.70 2.92
CA ASP A 67 -14.91 -8.24 2.24
C ASP A 67 -14.67 -7.49 0.91
N GLU A 68 -13.41 -7.25 0.60
CA GLU A 68 -13.03 -6.70 -0.70
C GLU A 68 -13.15 -7.75 -1.79
N LYS A 69 -13.37 -7.30 -3.01
CA LYS A 69 -13.40 -8.20 -4.16
C LYS A 69 -12.03 -8.81 -4.42
N THR A 70 -12.02 -10.09 -4.75
CA THR A 70 -10.77 -10.78 -5.09
C THR A 70 -10.13 -10.17 -6.34
N TYR A 71 -10.91 -9.91 -7.39
CA TYR A 71 -10.46 -9.34 -8.66
C TYR A 71 -11.27 -8.11 -9.07
N GLY A 72 -10.82 -7.44 -10.12
CA GLY A 72 -11.51 -6.30 -10.72
C GLY A 72 -11.24 -4.98 -10.02
N VAL A 73 -10.10 -4.86 -9.34
CA VAL A 73 -9.65 -3.61 -8.73
C VAL A 73 -9.14 -2.65 -9.80
N ASP A 74 -8.34 -3.19 -10.74
CA ASP A 74 -7.80 -2.47 -11.89
C ASP A 74 -7.68 -3.47 -13.05
N GLY A 75 -8.74 -3.58 -13.86
CA GLY A 75 -8.84 -4.58 -14.92
C GLY A 75 -8.93 -6.00 -14.35
N ASP A 76 -7.93 -6.82 -14.59
CA ASP A 76 -7.81 -8.21 -14.14
C ASP A 76 -7.02 -8.39 -12.84
N LYS A 77 -6.57 -7.28 -12.22
CA LYS A 77 -5.78 -7.32 -11.00
C LYS A 77 -6.62 -7.69 -9.78
N HIS A 78 -6.00 -8.42 -8.87
CA HIS A 78 -6.58 -8.67 -7.56
C HIS A 78 -6.21 -7.58 -6.54
N TYR A 79 -6.91 -7.56 -5.42
CA TYR A 79 -6.85 -6.48 -4.43
C TYR A 79 -5.46 -6.31 -3.76
N LEU A 80 -4.65 -7.37 -3.73
CA LEU A 80 -3.34 -7.37 -3.08
C LEU A 80 -2.18 -6.98 -4.01
N GLU A 81 -2.45 -6.78 -5.31
CA GLU A 81 -1.49 -6.26 -6.29
C GLU A 81 -1.45 -4.74 -6.29
N PHE A 82 -0.37 -4.19 -6.87
CA PHE A 82 -0.33 -2.76 -7.22
C PHE A 82 -1.15 -2.48 -8.47
N THR A 83 -1.98 -1.42 -8.40
CA THR A 83 -2.68 -0.89 -9.57
C THR A 83 -1.70 -0.25 -10.55
N ASP A 84 -2.11 -0.06 -11.80
CA ASP A 84 -1.26 0.61 -12.80
C ASP A 84 -0.99 2.07 -12.42
N VAL A 85 -1.95 2.73 -11.78
CA VAL A 85 -1.79 4.11 -11.26
C VAL A 85 -0.74 4.16 -10.16
N GLU A 86 -0.77 3.21 -9.21
CA GLU A 86 0.24 3.10 -8.15
C GLU A 86 1.64 2.84 -8.72
N LYS A 87 1.75 1.92 -9.70
CA LYS A 87 3.01 1.65 -10.41
C LYS A 87 3.53 2.89 -11.17
N GLN A 88 2.64 3.65 -11.79
CA GLN A 88 3.00 4.92 -12.44
C GLN A 88 3.48 5.96 -11.44
N LEU A 89 2.86 6.06 -10.27
CA LEU A 89 3.29 6.99 -9.22
C LEU A 89 4.68 6.64 -8.68
N ILE A 90 5.00 5.36 -8.49
CA ILE A 90 6.36 4.92 -8.13
C ILE A 90 7.35 5.33 -9.22
N LYS A 91 7.04 5.06 -10.50
CA LYS A 91 7.90 5.47 -11.62
C LYS A 91 8.11 6.97 -11.66
N HIS A 92 7.04 7.75 -11.43
CA HIS A 92 7.12 9.20 -11.35
C HIS A 92 8.02 9.67 -10.21
N ALA A 93 7.88 9.09 -9.02
CA ALA A 93 8.74 9.41 -7.88
C ALA A 93 10.21 9.08 -8.19
N LYS A 94 10.50 7.89 -8.74
CA LYS A 94 11.86 7.46 -9.12
C LYS A 94 12.51 8.34 -10.20
N ALA A 95 11.72 8.90 -11.10
CA ALA A 95 12.22 9.79 -12.15
C ALA A 95 12.62 11.18 -11.62
N ASN A 96 12.12 11.58 -10.45
CA ASN A 96 12.28 12.92 -9.91
C ASN A 96 13.07 12.99 -8.59
N PHE A 97 13.29 11.86 -7.92
CA PHE A 97 13.94 11.81 -6.61
C PHE A 97 14.97 10.67 -6.53
N ASP A 98 16.10 10.96 -5.93
CA ASP A 98 17.13 9.95 -5.70
C ASP A 98 16.72 8.90 -4.66
N LYS A 99 15.89 9.29 -3.70
CA LYS A 99 15.36 8.40 -2.66
C LYS A 99 13.85 8.29 -2.77
N VAL A 100 13.35 7.07 -2.77
CA VAL A 100 11.91 6.77 -2.77
C VAL A 100 11.61 5.79 -1.65
N ILE A 101 10.74 6.21 -0.73
CA ILE A 101 10.31 5.41 0.42
C ILE A 101 8.84 5.06 0.23
N LEU A 102 8.52 3.78 0.30
CA LEU A 102 7.16 3.28 0.23
C LEU A 102 6.62 3.01 1.63
N LEU A 103 5.50 3.62 1.97
CA LEU A 103 4.70 3.30 3.14
C LEU A 103 3.52 2.41 2.75
N VAL A 104 3.43 1.24 3.37
CA VAL A 104 2.32 0.30 3.14
C VAL A 104 1.33 0.43 4.29
N ASN A 105 0.20 1.10 4.03
CA ASN A 105 -0.90 1.29 4.96
C ASN A 105 -2.00 0.26 4.69
N SER A 106 -1.73 -0.97 5.08
CA SER A 106 -2.62 -2.10 4.89
C SER A 106 -2.53 -3.06 6.07
N SER A 107 -3.64 -3.60 6.52
CA SER A 107 -3.64 -4.74 7.45
C SER A 107 -3.43 -6.07 6.72
N ASN A 108 -3.67 -6.10 5.41
CA ASN A 108 -3.45 -7.27 4.58
C ASN A 108 -2.01 -7.27 4.04
N ALA A 109 -1.42 -8.46 3.88
CA ALA A 109 -0.22 -8.61 3.09
C ALA A 109 -0.47 -8.20 1.63
N MET A 110 0.53 -7.63 0.97
CA MET A 110 0.48 -7.23 -0.44
C MET A 110 1.61 -7.90 -1.22
N GLU A 111 1.49 -7.98 -2.52
CA GLU A 111 2.57 -8.44 -3.39
C GLU A 111 3.64 -7.35 -3.52
N LEU A 112 4.69 -7.46 -2.73
CA LEU A 112 5.76 -6.45 -2.66
C LEU A 112 6.99 -6.79 -3.52
N SER A 113 7.01 -7.90 -4.24
CA SER A 113 8.18 -8.38 -4.97
C SER A 113 8.73 -7.36 -5.98
N GLU A 114 7.86 -6.67 -6.71
CA GLU A 114 8.27 -5.68 -7.71
C GLU A 114 8.96 -4.45 -7.08
N VAL A 115 8.50 -4.03 -5.90
CA VAL A 115 9.02 -2.84 -5.20
C VAL A 115 10.13 -3.17 -4.23
N ASN A 116 10.27 -4.43 -3.81
CA ASN A 116 11.35 -4.95 -2.98
C ASN A 116 12.56 -5.43 -3.81
N ALA A 117 12.51 -5.30 -5.12
CA ALA A 117 13.63 -5.57 -5.99
C ALA A 117 14.73 -4.51 -5.81
N GLU A 118 15.96 -4.85 -6.19
CA GLU A 118 17.03 -3.86 -6.26
C GLU A 118 16.59 -2.68 -7.13
N LYS A 119 16.75 -1.46 -6.63
CA LYS A 119 16.33 -0.25 -7.32
C LYS A 119 17.19 -0.01 -8.56
N THR A 120 16.57 -0.10 -9.72
CA THR A 120 17.12 0.31 -11.01
C THR A 120 16.19 1.28 -11.69
N LYS A 121 16.64 1.93 -12.76
CA LYS A 121 15.75 2.84 -13.55
C LYS A 121 14.63 2.11 -14.28
N ASP A 122 14.78 0.80 -14.52
CA ASP A 122 13.90 0.03 -15.40
C ASP A 122 12.85 -0.79 -14.62
N ASN A 123 12.98 -0.91 -13.28
CA ASN A 123 12.05 -1.64 -12.43
C ASN A 123 11.33 -0.74 -11.41
N LEU A 124 10.48 -1.31 -10.57
CA LEU A 124 9.73 -0.61 -9.52
C LEU A 124 10.44 -0.60 -8.15
N GLY A 125 11.63 -1.20 -8.03
CA GLY A 125 12.37 -1.26 -6.78
C GLY A 125 12.57 0.13 -6.16
N VAL A 126 12.34 0.26 -4.86
CA VAL A 126 12.45 1.49 -4.06
C VAL A 126 13.59 1.38 -3.04
N ASP A 127 13.95 2.49 -2.40
CA ASP A 127 15.08 2.50 -1.46
C ASP A 127 14.72 1.91 -0.09
N ALA A 128 13.45 2.05 0.31
CA ALA A 128 12.95 1.48 1.56
C ALA A 128 11.45 1.22 1.48
N ILE A 129 11.01 0.18 2.19
CA ILE A 129 9.61 -0.15 2.38
C ILE A 129 9.35 -0.23 3.87
N LEU A 130 8.34 0.50 4.34
CA LEU A 130 7.88 0.46 5.73
C LEU A 130 6.41 0.05 5.75
N TRP A 131 6.13 -1.13 6.29
CA TRP A 131 4.77 -1.50 6.61
C TRP A 131 4.33 -0.78 7.88
N ILE A 132 3.30 0.04 7.76
CA ILE A 132 2.79 0.87 8.87
C ILE A 132 1.45 0.35 9.41
N GLY A 133 0.80 -0.57 8.71
CA GLY A 133 -0.53 -1.05 9.09
C GLY A 133 -1.52 0.11 9.25
N HIS A 134 -2.41 -0.02 10.22
CA HIS A 134 -3.33 1.04 10.61
C HIS A 134 -2.82 1.76 11.85
N VAL A 135 -2.25 2.93 11.67
CA VAL A 135 -1.55 3.69 12.74
C VAL A 135 -2.48 4.35 13.77
N GLY A 136 -3.80 4.23 13.59
CA GLY A 136 -4.77 4.86 14.50
C GLY A 136 -4.68 6.39 14.50
N ASN A 137 -5.05 6.99 15.63
CA ASN A 137 -5.19 8.45 15.71
C ASN A 137 -3.84 9.20 15.86
N ASP A 138 -2.84 8.59 16.47
CA ASP A 138 -1.59 9.28 16.84
C ASP A 138 -0.31 8.58 16.34
N GLY A 139 -0.42 7.38 15.77
CA GLY A 139 0.74 6.58 15.34
C GLY A 139 1.55 7.19 14.20
N ALA A 140 1.00 8.14 13.45
CA ALA A 140 1.73 8.83 12.40
C ALA A 140 2.95 9.62 12.92
N ALA A 141 2.96 10.03 14.19
CA ALA A 141 4.14 10.65 14.82
C ALA A 141 5.34 9.68 14.88
N ALA A 142 5.09 8.38 15.09
CA ALA A 142 6.15 7.38 15.10
C ALA A 142 6.81 7.19 13.73
N ILE A 143 6.04 7.36 12.64
CA ILE A 143 6.59 7.26 11.27
C ILE A 143 7.67 8.32 11.06
N GLY A 144 7.41 9.56 11.44
CA GLY A 144 8.40 10.64 11.34
C GLY A 144 9.68 10.31 12.10
N LYS A 145 9.58 9.79 13.32
CA LYS A 145 10.73 9.39 14.16
C LYS A 145 11.52 8.21 13.59
N ILE A 146 10.87 7.30 12.89
CA ILE A 146 11.55 6.21 12.19
C ILE A 146 12.32 6.78 11.00
N LEU A 147 11.69 7.64 10.22
CA LEU A 147 12.30 8.19 9.01
C LEU A 147 13.47 9.13 9.29
N ASN A 148 13.47 9.85 10.41
CA ASN A 148 14.60 10.70 10.81
C ASN A 148 15.68 9.95 11.59
N GLY A 149 15.50 8.64 11.86
CA GLY A 149 16.45 7.79 12.55
C GLY A 149 16.46 7.90 14.08
N GLU A 150 15.53 8.66 14.68
CA GLU A 150 15.37 8.73 16.15
C GLU A 150 14.95 7.36 16.71
N VAL A 151 14.15 6.62 15.97
CA VAL A 151 13.67 5.29 16.34
C VAL A 151 14.04 4.28 15.25
N ASN A 152 14.71 3.19 15.64
CA ASN A 152 14.93 2.05 14.77
C ASN A 152 13.82 1.01 14.98
N PRO A 153 12.96 0.73 13.98
CA PRO A 153 11.86 -0.20 14.12
C PRO A 153 12.37 -1.63 14.30
N SER A 154 11.90 -2.31 15.33
CA SER A 154 12.26 -3.70 15.63
C SER A 154 11.18 -4.71 15.23
N GLY A 155 10.02 -4.23 14.79
CA GLY A 155 8.89 -5.05 14.36
C GLY A 155 9.23 -5.96 13.18
N ARG A 156 8.56 -7.10 13.14
CA ARG A 156 8.59 -8.06 12.03
C ARG A 156 7.17 -8.28 11.57
N THR A 157 6.99 -8.51 10.27
CA THR A 157 5.69 -8.96 9.74
C THR A 157 5.39 -10.35 10.28
N ALA A 158 4.13 -10.59 10.67
CA ALA A 158 3.68 -11.90 11.13
C ALA A 158 3.55 -12.89 9.97
N ASP A 159 3.23 -12.36 8.79
CA ASP A 159 2.93 -13.14 7.60
C ASP A 159 4.11 -13.19 6.63
N THR A 160 4.16 -14.26 5.84
CA THR A 160 5.00 -14.33 4.65
C THR A 160 4.32 -13.60 3.51
N TYR A 161 5.02 -12.65 2.90
CA TYR A 161 4.51 -11.91 1.73
C TYR A 161 4.79 -12.71 0.47
N ALA A 162 3.74 -13.23 -0.14
CA ALA A 162 3.85 -13.98 -1.38
C ALA A 162 4.29 -13.10 -2.55
N VAL A 163 5.00 -13.68 -3.49
CA VAL A 163 5.33 -13.05 -4.78
C VAL A 163 4.10 -13.01 -5.67
N ASP A 164 3.24 -14.02 -5.55
CA ASP A 164 2.01 -14.20 -6.31
C ASP A 164 1.01 -14.93 -5.39
N PHE A 165 0.05 -14.21 -4.85
CA PHE A 165 -0.97 -14.76 -3.96
C PHE A 165 -1.91 -15.72 -4.66
N THR A 166 -2.04 -15.67 -5.98
CA THR A 166 -2.86 -16.65 -6.72
C THR A 166 -2.34 -18.08 -6.61
N LYS A 167 -1.09 -18.24 -6.18
CA LYS A 167 -0.49 -19.55 -5.90
C LYS A 167 -0.76 -20.03 -4.47
N ASP A 168 -1.29 -19.17 -3.61
CA ASP A 168 -1.64 -19.53 -2.24
C ASP A 168 -3.01 -20.24 -2.25
N PRO A 169 -3.13 -21.44 -1.65
CA PRO A 169 -4.42 -22.15 -1.57
C PRO A 169 -5.53 -21.34 -0.88
N THR A 170 -5.20 -20.44 0.03
CA THR A 170 -6.18 -19.62 0.72
C THR A 170 -6.79 -18.57 -0.20
N PHE A 171 -6.10 -18.16 -1.27
CA PHE A 171 -6.60 -17.17 -2.22
C PHE A 171 -7.85 -17.66 -2.94
N THR A 172 -7.85 -18.91 -3.40
CA THR A 172 -9.00 -19.51 -4.10
C THR A 172 -10.17 -19.79 -3.18
N ASN A 173 -9.91 -19.89 -1.87
CA ASN A 173 -10.92 -20.14 -0.84
C ASN A 173 -11.42 -18.87 -0.17
N PHE A 174 -10.91 -17.70 -0.54
CA PHE A 174 -11.35 -16.43 0.02
C PHE A 174 -12.75 -16.04 -0.47
N GLY A 175 -13.54 -15.48 0.43
CA GLY A 175 -14.82 -14.87 0.08
C GLY A 175 -16.03 -15.79 0.24
N SER A 176 -16.67 -15.76 1.40
CA SER A 176 -17.88 -16.52 1.69
C SER A 176 -19.15 -15.97 1.05
N ASN A 177 -19.19 -14.71 0.62
CA ASN A 177 -20.39 -13.98 0.21
C ASN A 177 -20.41 -13.55 -1.26
N GLY A 178 -19.74 -14.30 -2.16
CA GLY A 178 -19.72 -13.99 -3.59
C GLY A 178 -18.71 -12.92 -3.99
N GLN A 179 -17.77 -12.57 -3.10
CA GLN A 179 -16.68 -11.66 -3.39
C GLN A 179 -15.51 -12.35 -4.10
N ASN A 180 -15.42 -13.69 -4.00
CA ASN A 180 -14.42 -14.44 -4.73
C ASN A 180 -14.86 -14.56 -6.20
N VAL A 181 -14.42 -13.64 -7.01
CA VAL A 181 -14.78 -13.54 -8.42
C VAL A 181 -13.51 -13.41 -9.28
N ASP A 182 -13.59 -13.91 -10.51
CA ASP A 182 -12.54 -13.69 -11.52
C ASP A 182 -12.58 -12.24 -12.06
N ALA A 183 -11.67 -11.90 -12.95
CA ALA A 183 -11.59 -10.59 -13.58
C ALA A 183 -12.86 -10.21 -14.36
N GLN A 184 -13.65 -11.18 -14.79
CA GLN A 184 -14.91 -11.01 -15.52
C GLN A 184 -16.12 -10.89 -14.57
N GLY A 185 -15.91 -11.04 -13.25
CA GLY A 185 -16.95 -10.98 -12.24
C GLY A 185 -17.69 -12.31 -12.04
N ASN A 186 -17.22 -13.39 -12.64
CA ASN A 186 -17.78 -14.71 -12.40
C ASN A 186 -17.31 -15.24 -11.05
N ARG A 187 -18.21 -15.83 -10.30
CA ARG A 187 -17.88 -16.44 -9.02
C ARG A 187 -16.88 -17.59 -9.23
N LEU A 188 -15.76 -17.52 -8.52
CA LEU A 188 -14.85 -18.65 -8.42
C LEU A 188 -15.46 -19.69 -7.47
N ASP A 189 -15.32 -20.97 -7.82
CA ASP A 189 -15.73 -22.04 -6.92
C ASP A 189 -14.86 -21.98 -5.66
N THR A 190 -15.46 -21.65 -4.55
CA THR A 190 -14.80 -21.73 -3.26
C THR A 190 -14.68 -23.21 -2.87
N TYR A 191 -13.55 -23.57 -2.28
CA TYR A 191 -13.40 -24.89 -1.69
C TYR A 191 -14.51 -25.10 -0.65
N ILE A 192 -15.39 -26.07 -0.88
CA ILE A 192 -16.39 -26.48 0.08
C ILE A 192 -15.74 -27.58 0.93
N TYR A 193 -15.52 -27.29 2.22
CA TYR A 193 -15.14 -28.33 3.17
C TYR A 193 -16.28 -29.37 3.22
N GLU A 194 -16.02 -30.55 2.69
CA GLU A 194 -16.91 -31.70 2.88
C GLU A 194 -16.50 -32.43 4.16
N GLU A 195 -17.39 -32.43 5.15
CA GLU A 195 -17.16 -33.12 6.41
C GLU A 195 -16.79 -34.59 6.17
N GLY A 196 -15.66 -35.02 6.70
CA GLY A 196 -15.15 -36.38 6.55
C GLY A 196 -14.24 -36.64 5.35
N LYS A 197 -13.92 -35.64 4.54
CA LYS A 197 -12.82 -35.71 3.57
C LYS A 197 -11.61 -34.96 4.11
N ASP A 198 -10.57 -35.70 4.49
CA ASP A 198 -9.25 -35.18 4.89
C ASP A 198 -8.47 -34.55 3.72
N SER A 199 -9.13 -33.93 2.79
CA SER A 199 -8.47 -33.23 1.70
C SER A 199 -8.40 -31.75 2.01
N ALA A 200 -7.67 -31.40 3.03
CA ALA A 200 -7.14 -30.05 3.09
C ALA A 200 -6.21 -29.87 1.90
N PRO A 201 -6.33 -28.82 1.09
CA PRO A 201 -5.43 -28.52 0.00
C PRO A 201 -4.01 -28.15 0.47
N TYR A 202 -3.68 -28.40 1.72
CA TYR A 202 -2.45 -28.02 2.40
C TYR A 202 -1.50 -29.19 2.65
N THR A 203 -1.39 -30.10 1.73
CA THR A 203 -0.30 -31.09 1.76
C THR A 203 0.74 -30.77 0.72
#